data_8fd2de479d01d318bbecbf3000792ee2
#
_entry.id   8fd2de479d01d318bbecbf3000792ee2
#
_cell.length_a   1.000
_cell.length_b   1.000
_cell.length_c   1.000
_cell.angle_alpha   90.00
_cell.angle_beta   90.00
_cell.angle_gamma   90.00
#
_symmetry.space_group_name_H-M   'P 1'
#
loop_
_entity.id
_entity.type
_entity.pdbx_description
1 polymer ?
#
loop_
_entity_poly.entity_id
_entity_poly.type
_entity_poly.pdbx_seq_one_letter_code
_entity_poly.pdbx_strand_id
1 'polypeptide(L)'
;MTASNRVKLKPGDTIGILGGGQLGRMLAMAAARLGLRCQVFSPDPDSPAFDVVLNATCAEYADVEALELFANDVDVITYEFENVPAAAAMILAARRPVLPDR
;
A
#
# COMPACT_ATOMS: atom_id res chain seq x y z
N MET A 1 -5.18 25.17 -2.54
CA MET A 1 -5.22 23.85 -2.35
C MET A 1 -6.46 23.27 -2.87
N THR A 2 -6.38 22.24 -3.30
CA THR A 2 -7.53 21.65 -3.89
C THR A 2 -7.98 20.47 -3.09
N ALA A 3 -9.25 20.27 -3.03
CA ALA A 3 -9.81 19.09 -2.42
C ALA A 3 -9.33 17.81 -3.10
N SER A 4 -8.80 17.93 -4.32
CA SER A 4 -8.30 16.77 -5.04
C SER A 4 -7.16 16.06 -4.34
N ASN A 5 -6.44 16.75 -3.45
CA ASN A 5 -5.35 16.12 -2.70
C ASN A 5 -5.82 15.39 -1.46
N ARG A 6 -7.10 15.47 -1.16
CA ARG A 6 -7.64 14.79 0.00
C ARG A 6 -8.21 13.45 -0.39
N VAL A 7 -7.82 12.46 0.37
CA VAL A 7 -8.37 11.12 0.22
C VAL A 7 -9.26 10.85 1.42
N LYS A 8 -10.52 10.56 1.13
CA LYS A 8 -11.47 10.19 2.18
C LYS A 8 -11.73 8.71 2.09
N LEU A 9 -11.35 8.01 3.14
CA LEU A 9 -11.58 6.58 3.25
C LEU A 9 -12.85 6.34 4.05
N LYS A 10 -13.57 5.32 3.66
CA LYS A 10 -14.76 4.87 4.36
C LYS A 10 -14.63 3.39 4.68
N PRO A 11 -15.38 2.87 5.66
CA PRO A 11 -15.32 1.46 5.99
C PRO A 11 -15.51 0.59 4.74
N GLY A 12 -14.68 -0.43 4.63
CA GLY A 12 -14.67 -1.30 3.47
C GLY A 12 -13.65 -0.93 2.41
N ASP A 13 -13.13 0.29 2.43
CA ASP A 13 -12.07 0.69 1.50
C ASP A 13 -10.77 -0.06 1.81
N THR A 14 -9.93 -0.18 0.81
CA THR A 14 -8.69 -0.95 0.91
C THR A 14 -7.47 -0.03 0.78
N ILE A 15 -6.56 -0.15 1.73
CA ILE A 15 -5.28 0.55 1.71
C ILE A 15 -4.22 -0.44 1.23
N GLY A 16 -3.46 -0.04 0.23
CA GLY A 16 -2.28 -0.78 -0.19
C GLY A 16 -1.06 -0.24 0.54
N ILE A 17 -0.28 -1.11 1.15
CA ILE A 17 0.92 -0.73 1.90
C ILE A 17 2.13 -1.29 1.18
N LEU A 18 3.06 -0.40 0.78
CA LEU A 18 4.35 -0.82 0.28
C LEU A 18 5.30 -0.98 1.45
N GLY A 19 5.85 -2.18 1.56
CA GLY A 19 6.72 -2.51 2.67
C GLY A 19 6.01 -3.40 3.66
N GLY A 20 6.68 -4.46 4.08
CA GLY A 20 6.07 -5.50 4.89
C GLY A 20 6.63 -5.60 6.31
N GLY A 21 7.37 -4.58 6.79
CA GLY A 21 7.99 -4.61 8.09
C GLY A 21 7.02 -4.40 9.24
N GLN A 22 7.55 -4.14 10.42
CA GLN A 22 6.74 -4.00 11.63
C GLN A 22 5.82 -2.78 11.55
N LEU A 23 6.27 -1.68 10.95
CA LEU A 23 5.41 -0.51 10.79
C LEU A 23 4.23 -0.82 9.86
N GLY A 24 4.49 -1.54 8.77
CA GLY A 24 3.41 -1.98 7.88
C GLY A 24 2.40 -2.86 8.60
N ARG A 25 2.90 -3.77 9.44
CA ARG A 25 2.04 -4.61 10.26
C ARG A 25 1.17 -3.78 11.21
N MET A 26 1.77 -2.79 11.88
CA MET A 26 1.03 -1.91 12.79
C MET A 26 -0.02 -1.10 12.07
N LEU A 27 0.31 -0.59 10.87
CA LEU A 27 -0.64 0.15 10.05
C LEU A 27 -1.83 -0.72 9.65
N ALA A 28 -1.57 -1.95 9.24
CA ALA A 28 -2.64 -2.87 8.86
C ALA A 28 -3.57 -3.18 10.03
N MET A 29 -3.00 -3.38 11.22
CA MET A 29 -3.81 -3.63 12.40
C MET A 29 -4.65 -2.42 12.79
N ALA A 30 -4.07 -1.21 12.71
CA ALA A 30 -4.81 0.01 12.99
C ALA A 30 -5.95 0.23 11.99
N ALA A 31 -5.69 -0.03 10.72
CA ALA A 31 -6.70 0.11 9.68
C ALA A 31 -7.87 -0.85 9.91
N ALA A 32 -7.58 -2.08 10.33
CA ALA A 32 -8.62 -3.06 10.61
C ALA A 32 -9.58 -2.59 11.71
N ARG A 33 -9.06 -1.89 12.72
CA ARG A 33 -9.89 -1.33 13.79
C ARG A 33 -10.85 -0.27 13.28
N LEU A 34 -10.52 0.37 12.17
CA LEU A 34 -11.35 1.40 11.56
C LEU A 34 -12.28 0.83 10.47
N GLY A 35 -12.29 -0.48 10.32
CA GLY A 35 -13.11 -1.12 9.30
C GLY A 35 -12.53 -1.07 7.91
N LEU A 36 -11.25 -0.72 7.78
CA LEU A 36 -10.56 -0.68 6.49
C LEU A 36 -9.86 -2.00 6.22
N ARG A 37 -9.66 -2.29 4.95
CA ARG A 37 -8.90 -3.46 4.53
C ARG A 37 -7.50 -3.04 4.12
N CYS A 38 -6.56 -3.97 4.20
CA CYS A 38 -5.20 -3.72 3.77
C CYS A 38 -4.69 -4.83 2.88
N GLN A 39 -3.90 -4.44 1.88
CA GLN A 39 -3.05 -5.35 1.13
C GLN A 39 -1.63 -4.86 1.27
N VAL A 40 -0.68 -5.78 1.26
CA VAL A 40 0.74 -5.46 1.47
C VAL A 40 1.54 -5.97 0.28
N PHE A 41 2.45 -5.13 -0.19
CA PHE A 41 3.39 -5.47 -1.26
C PHE A 41 4.80 -5.40 -0.67
N SER A 42 5.55 -6.49 -0.75
CA SER A 42 6.92 -6.55 -0.25
C SER A 42 7.69 -7.64 -0.97
N PRO A 43 8.98 -7.44 -1.22
CA PRO A 43 9.79 -8.50 -1.83
C PRO A 43 10.20 -9.61 -0.87
N ASP A 44 10.03 -9.43 0.43
CA ASP A 44 10.46 -10.40 1.43
C ASP A 44 9.30 -11.33 1.78
N PRO A 45 9.41 -12.64 1.49
CA PRO A 45 8.33 -13.58 1.80
C PRO A 45 8.06 -13.73 3.30
N ASP A 46 9.01 -13.35 4.15
CA ASP A 46 8.86 -13.44 5.61
C ASP A 46 8.44 -12.11 6.23
N SER A 47 7.86 -11.23 5.45
CA SER A 47 7.44 -9.91 5.94
C SER A 47 6.44 -10.02 7.07
N PRO A 48 6.69 -9.36 8.22
CA PRO A 48 5.76 -9.41 9.36
C PRO A 48 4.35 -8.96 9.03
N ALA A 49 4.20 -7.99 8.14
CA ALA A 49 2.88 -7.49 7.78
C ALA A 49 2.05 -8.53 7.04
N PHE A 50 2.67 -9.52 6.39
CA PHE A 50 1.94 -10.57 5.69
C PHE A 50 1.09 -11.40 6.64
N ASP A 51 1.46 -11.45 7.92
CA ASP A 51 0.75 -12.27 8.90
C ASP A 51 -0.62 -11.70 9.31
N VAL A 52 -0.87 -10.44 9.01
CA VAL A 52 -2.08 -9.75 9.50
C VAL A 52 -2.98 -9.24 8.37
N VAL A 53 -2.71 -9.64 7.12
CA VAL A 53 -3.54 -9.25 5.99
C VAL A 53 -4.01 -10.50 5.25
N LEU A 54 -5.17 -10.40 4.60
CA LEU A 54 -5.69 -11.52 3.81
C LEU A 54 -4.99 -11.63 2.46
N ASN A 55 -4.60 -10.49 1.89
CA ASN A 55 -3.99 -10.46 0.58
C ASN A 55 -2.62 -9.80 0.66
N ALA A 56 -1.62 -10.50 0.20
CA ALA A 56 -0.25 -10.02 0.18
C ALA A 56 0.35 -10.33 -1.18
N THR A 57 1.16 -9.40 -1.67
CA THR A 57 1.92 -9.58 -2.90
C THR A 57 3.39 -9.62 -2.55
N CYS A 58 4.02 -10.76 -2.83
CA CYS A 58 5.46 -10.91 -2.64
C CYS A 58 6.11 -10.79 -4.02
N ALA A 59 6.68 -9.63 -4.30
CA ALA A 59 7.32 -9.35 -5.58
C ALA A 59 8.32 -8.22 -5.42
N GLU A 60 9.24 -8.11 -6.38
CA GLU A 60 10.23 -7.05 -6.37
C GLU A 60 9.60 -5.71 -6.73
N TYR A 61 10.15 -4.63 -6.22
CA TYR A 61 9.65 -3.29 -6.54
C TYR A 61 9.88 -2.89 -8.00
N ALA A 62 10.68 -3.65 -8.73
CA ALA A 62 10.88 -3.45 -10.17
C ALA A 62 9.88 -4.23 -11.03
N ASP A 63 9.04 -5.05 -10.41
CA ASP A 63 8.06 -5.87 -11.12
C ASP A 63 6.84 -5.02 -11.47
N VAL A 64 6.86 -4.45 -12.68
CA VAL A 64 5.83 -3.51 -13.14
C VAL A 64 4.45 -4.15 -13.13
N GLU A 65 4.34 -5.37 -13.63
CA GLU A 65 3.05 -6.05 -13.69
C GLU A 65 2.47 -6.28 -12.31
N ALA A 66 3.31 -6.69 -11.36
CA ALA A 66 2.86 -6.91 -9.99
C ALA A 66 2.40 -5.61 -9.34
N LEU A 67 3.14 -4.50 -9.58
CA LEU A 67 2.76 -3.19 -9.07
C LEU A 67 1.41 -2.74 -9.64
N GLU A 68 1.19 -2.94 -10.91
CA GLU A 68 -0.07 -2.54 -11.54
C GLU A 68 -1.25 -3.34 -11.01
N LEU A 69 -1.09 -4.63 -10.85
CA LEU A 69 -2.13 -5.47 -10.28
C LEU A 69 -2.45 -5.07 -8.85
N PHE A 70 -1.41 -4.82 -8.06
CA PHE A 70 -1.57 -4.36 -6.70
C PHE A 70 -2.36 -3.03 -6.63
N ALA A 71 -1.97 -2.07 -7.46
CA ALA A 71 -2.65 -0.76 -7.48
C ALA A 71 -4.12 -0.89 -7.86
N ASN A 72 -4.44 -1.80 -8.77
CA ASN A 72 -5.83 -1.97 -9.21
C ASN A 72 -6.75 -2.55 -8.13
N ASP A 73 -6.18 -3.22 -7.13
CA ASP A 73 -6.94 -3.87 -6.08
C ASP A 73 -7.14 -3.01 -4.83
N VAL A 74 -6.59 -1.81 -4.80
CA VAL A 74 -6.64 -0.95 -3.62
C VAL A 74 -7.21 0.42 -3.98
N ASP A 75 -7.64 1.16 -2.97
CA ASP A 75 -8.23 2.49 -3.15
C ASP A 75 -7.20 3.60 -2.95
N VAL A 76 -6.24 3.37 -2.08
CA VAL A 76 -5.17 4.32 -1.79
C VAL A 76 -3.92 3.53 -1.43
N ILE A 77 -2.76 4.11 -1.67
CA ILE A 77 -1.49 3.46 -1.40
C ILE A 77 -0.68 4.32 -0.43
N THR A 78 -0.05 3.67 0.53
CA THR A 78 0.93 4.31 1.38
C THR A 78 2.18 3.42 1.45
N TYR A 79 3.26 3.95 2.00
CA TYR A 79 4.48 3.19 2.15
C TYR A 79 5.02 3.38 3.55
N GLU A 80 5.68 2.34 4.05
CA GLU A 80 6.18 2.33 5.42
C GLU A 80 7.68 2.63 5.52
N PHE A 81 8.36 2.79 4.38
CA PHE A 81 9.80 3.05 4.36
C PHE A 81 10.12 4.21 3.44
N GLU A 82 11.29 4.84 3.66
CA GLU A 82 11.62 6.09 2.98
C GLU A 82 12.19 5.90 1.58
N ASN A 83 12.71 4.74 1.28
CA ASN A 83 13.46 4.50 0.06
C ASN A 83 12.65 3.79 -1.01
N VAL A 84 11.41 4.21 -1.21
CA VAL A 84 10.59 3.67 -2.30
C VAL A 84 11.24 4.05 -3.62
N PRO A 85 11.53 3.08 -4.50
CA PRO A 85 12.10 3.42 -5.81
C PRO A 85 11.18 4.37 -6.56
N ALA A 86 11.77 5.42 -7.13
CA ALA A 86 11.00 6.45 -7.83
C ALA A 86 10.15 5.87 -8.96
N ALA A 87 10.71 4.90 -9.70
CA ALA A 87 9.97 4.27 -10.79
C ALA A 87 8.73 3.54 -10.28
N ALA A 88 8.84 2.84 -9.15
CA ALA A 88 7.69 2.15 -8.54
C ALA A 88 6.63 3.16 -8.11
N ALA A 89 7.04 4.23 -7.45
CA ALA A 89 6.12 5.27 -7.00
C ALA A 89 5.36 5.90 -8.18
N MET A 90 6.03 6.14 -9.30
CA MET A 90 5.40 6.70 -10.48
C MET A 90 4.36 5.76 -11.08
N ILE A 91 4.66 4.48 -11.16
CA ILE A 91 3.74 3.48 -11.68
C ILE A 91 2.47 3.45 -10.83
N LEU A 92 2.64 3.42 -9.51
CA LEU A 92 1.52 3.36 -8.60
C LEU A 92 0.69 4.64 -8.63
N ALA A 93 1.34 5.80 -8.62
CA ALA A 93 0.66 7.10 -8.62
C ALA A 93 -0.14 7.35 -9.90
N ALA A 94 0.22 6.71 -10.99
CA ALA A 94 -0.55 6.80 -12.23
C ALA A 94 -1.92 6.11 -12.11
N ARG A 95 -2.12 5.27 -11.11
CA ARG A 95 -3.34 4.47 -10.95
C ARG A 95 -4.13 4.80 -9.71
N ARG A 96 -3.47 5.13 -8.60
CA ARG A 96 -4.13 5.39 -7.33
C ARG A 96 -3.41 6.49 -6.57
N PRO A 97 -4.11 7.20 -5.68
CA PRO A 97 -3.42 8.16 -4.81
C PRO A 97 -2.36 7.45 -3.96
N VAL A 98 -1.19 8.04 -3.90
CA VAL A 98 -0.08 7.54 -3.08
C VAL A 98 0.21 8.58 -2.00
N LEU A 99 0.16 8.16 -0.75
CA LEU A 99 0.33 9.04 0.40
C LEU A 99 1.52 8.59 1.25
N PRO A 100 2.24 9.50 1.86
CA PRO A 100 2.09 10.94 1.69
C PRO A 100 2.48 11.38 0.28
N ASP A 101 1.84 12.45 -0.14
CA ASP A 101 2.15 13.05 -1.43
C ASP A 101 3.51 13.71 -1.37
N ARG A 102 4.26 13.61 -2.48
CA ARG A 102 5.61 14.16 -2.51
C ARG A 102 5.75 15.28 -3.48
#